data_137c37c057922498879b15360aa5a080
#
_entry.id   137c37c057922498879b15360aa5a080
#
_cell.length_a   1.000
_cell.length_b   1.000
_cell.length_c   1.000
_cell.angle_alpha   90.00
_cell.angle_beta   90.00
_cell.angle_gamma   90.00
#
_symmetry.space_group_name_H-M   'P 1'
#
loop_
_entity.id
_entity.type
_entity.pdbx_description
1 polymer ?
#
loop_
_entity_poly.entity_id
_entity_poly.type
_entity_poly.pdbx_seq_one_letter_code
_entity_poly.pdbx_strand_id
1 'polypeptide(L)'
;MNRKQLLLSAVLCAALGATAWTPAMAQEAAFPTKPITLVIPFPPGGATDVLGRLIGKKLGDKLGQSVVIDNRAGAGTVIGATSVARAAPDGYTLLMSSGTTFTVNPAVRAKLPYDPVKSFEPIGITGRTGLILLANKDVPASDLKQFVALVKAAPDKYSYGSFGTGTTSQFAGEMFFHAAGLKIQHVPYKGSAPAMTDLLGGQIPFTVDTVSAALPQLKDGKIKAIAVTLSLIHI
;
A
#
# COMPACT_ATOMS: atom_id res chain seq x y z
N MET A 1 32.06 -76.36 -9.52
CA MET A 1 31.00 -75.33 -9.78
C MET A 1 30.83 -75.25 -11.31
N ASN A 2 29.65 -75.62 -11.80
CA ASN A 2 29.42 -75.83 -13.24
C ASN A 2 29.23 -74.45 -13.94
N ARG A 3 29.83 -74.26 -15.11
CA ARG A 3 29.81 -73.02 -15.93
C ARG A 3 28.38 -72.44 -16.09
N LYS A 4 27.38 -73.31 -16.11
CA LYS A 4 25.97 -72.93 -16.21
C LYS A 4 25.43 -72.25 -14.92
N GLN A 5 25.94 -72.62 -13.75
CA GLN A 5 25.56 -72.04 -12.48
C GLN A 5 26.16 -70.62 -12.27
N LEU A 6 27.37 -70.39 -12.78
CA LEU A 6 28.02 -69.07 -12.78
C LEU A 6 27.32 -68.09 -13.72
N LEU A 7 26.83 -68.55 -14.87
CA LEU A 7 26.05 -67.67 -15.77
C LEU A 7 24.66 -67.32 -15.25
N LEU A 8 24.00 -68.28 -14.60
CA LEU A 8 22.68 -67.96 -13.95
C LEU A 8 22.79 -66.94 -12.77
N SER A 9 23.86 -67.07 -11.98
CA SER A 9 24.08 -66.14 -10.86
C SER A 9 24.45 -64.74 -11.37
N ALA A 10 25.22 -64.63 -12.46
CA ALA A 10 25.54 -63.31 -13.04
C ALA A 10 24.33 -62.61 -13.65
N VAL A 11 23.40 -63.33 -14.29
CA VAL A 11 22.15 -62.76 -14.84
C VAL A 11 21.18 -62.33 -13.73
N LEU A 12 21.13 -63.10 -12.63
CA LEU A 12 20.25 -62.76 -11.48
C LEU A 12 20.74 -61.50 -10.75
N CYS A 13 22.06 -61.31 -10.59
CA CYS A 13 22.62 -60.08 -10.00
C CYS A 13 22.46 -58.85 -10.91
N ALA A 14 22.52 -59.01 -12.24
CA ALA A 14 22.30 -57.92 -13.19
C ALA A 14 20.81 -57.47 -13.21
N ALA A 15 19.88 -58.44 -13.03
CA ALA A 15 18.43 -58.13 -12.98
C ALA A 15 18.00 -57.40 -11.68
N LEU A 16 18.67 -57.67 -10.54
CA LEU A 16 18.40 -56.96 -9.26
C LEU A 16 19.04 -55.56 -9.20
N GLY A 17 20.08 -55.27 -10.00
CA GLY A 17 20.72 -53.96 -10.06
C GLY A 17 19.99 -52.93 -10.92
N ALA A 18 19.07 -53.35 -11.79
CA ALA A 18 18.38 -52.46 -12.75
C ALA A 18 17.12 -51.78 -12.17
N THR A 19 16.65 -52.17 -10.99
CA THR A 19 15.41 -51.66 -10.41
C THR A 19 15.60 -50.48 -9.44
N ALA A 20 16.85 -49.98 -9.24
CA ALA A 20 17.12 -48.97 -8.18
C ALA A 20 17.28 -47.53 -8.69
N TRP A 21 17.11 -47.26 -9.97
CA TRP A 21 17.18 -45.90 -10.50
C TRP A 21 15.83 -45.43 -11.02
N THR A 22 14.84 -45.36 -10.14
CA THR A 22 13.73 -44.42 -10.37
C THR A 22 14.28 -43.03 -10.05
N PRO A 23 14.34 -42.08 -11.01
CA PRO A 23 14.61 -40.70 -10.65
C PRO A 23 13.49 -40.27 -9.66
N ALA A 24 13.85 -39.95 -8.42
CA ALA A 24 12.94 -39.29 -7.52
C ALA A 24 12.60 -37.97 -8.23
N MET A 25 11.47 -37.94 -8.90
CA MET A 25 10.86 -36.69 -9.34
C MET A 25 10.66 -35.89 -8.05
N ALA A 26 11.57 -34.94 -7.78
CA ALA A 26 11.36 -33.95 -6.74
C ALA A 26 10.04 -33.28 -7.10
N GLN A 27 8.98 -33.65 -6.41
CA GLN A 27 7.69 -33.00 -6.54
C GLN A 27 7.95 -31.56 -6.11
N GLU A 28 7.98 -30.65 -7.09
CA GLU A 28 8.10 -29.21 -6.80
C GLU A 28 7.07 -28.90 -5.75
N ALA A 29 7.54 -28.49 -4.57
CA ALA A 29 6.65 -28.18 -3.46
C ALA A 29 5.71 -27.06 -3.93
N ALA A 30 4.40 -27.34 -3.90
CA ALA A 30 3.40 -26.43 -4.43
C ALA A 30 3.53 -25.06 -3.73
N PHE A 31 3.74 -24.00 -4.51
CA PHE A 31 3.77 -22.62 -3.98
C PHE A 31 2.42 -22.28 -3.32
N PRO A 32 2.42 -21.61 -2.17
CA PRO A 32 3.54 -21.21 -1.30
C PRO A 32 3.89 -22.28 -0.24
N THR A 33 5.20 -22.45 0.05
CA THR A 33 5.69 -23.39 1.08
C THR A 33 6.13 -22.70 2.38
N LYS A 34 6.20 -21.36 2.38
CA LYS A 34 6.62 -20.51 3.50
C LYS A 34 5.73 -19.26 3.56
N PRO A 35 5.74 -18.51 4.69
CA PRO A 35 5.00 -17.28 4.82
C PRO A 35 5.31 -16.25 3.72
N ILE A 36 4.30 -15.53 3.28
CA ILE A 36 4.40 -14.42 2.33
C ILE A 36 4.49 -13.10 3.10
N THR A 37 5.39 -12.21 2.72
CA THR A 37 5.47 -10.85 3.27
C THR A 37 4.71 -9.88 2.39
N LEU A 38 3.72 -9.17 2.94
CA LEU A 38 3.02 -8.09 2.28
C LEU A 38 3.53 -6.74 2.82
N VAL A 39 4.42 -6.11 2.05
CA VAL A 39 4.98 -4.80 2.39
C VAL A 39 3.96 -3.70 2.09
N ILE A 40 3.69 -2.86 3.09
CA ILE A 40 2.83 -1.68 2.99
C ILE A 40 3.70 -0.45 3.27
N PRO A 41 3.94 0.44 2.28
CA PRO A 41 4.86 1.57 2.43
C PRO A 41 4.23 2.77 3.16
N PHE A 42 3.30 2.49 4.08
CA PHE A 42 2.61 3.45 4.94
C PHE A 42 2.61 2.96 6.39
N PRO A 43 2.50 3.88 7.36
CA PRO A 43 2.29 3.49 8.75
C PRO A 43 1.01 2.69 8.96
N PRO A 44 0.90 1.93 10.05
CA PRO A 44 -0.33 1.26 10.43
C PRO A 44 -1.51 2.24 10.60
N GLY A 45 -2.74 1.77 10.37
CA GLY A 45 -3.98 2.48 10.65
C GLY A 45 -4.53 3.33 9.50
N GLY A 46 -3.78 3.54 8.41
CA GLY A 46 -4.30 4.19 7.20
C GLY A 46 -5.08 3.21 6.29
N ALA A 47 -5.77 3.75 5.28
CA ALA A 47 -6.61 2.96 4.36
C ALA A 47 -5.88 1.78 3.72
N THR A 48 -4.63 1.97 3.27
CA THR A 48 -3.82 0.91 2.66
C THR A 48 -3.49 -0.20 3.65
N ASP A 49 -3.21 0.15 4.92
CA ASP A 49 -2.93 -0.83 5.96
C ASP A 49 -4.17 -1.67 6.32
N VAL A 50 -5.31 -1.02 6.52
CA VAL A 50 -6.58 -1.70 6.82
C VAL A 50 -6.95 -2.67 5.70
N LEU A 51 -6.89 -2.22 4.44
CA LEU A 51 -7.19 -3.07 3.30
C LEU A 51 -6.15 -4.19 3.13
N GLY A 52 -4.87 -3.89 3.35
CA GLY A 52 -3.79 -4.87 3.29
C GLY A 52 -3.94 -5.99 4.32
N ARG A 53 -4.35 -5.68 5.54
CA ARG A 53 -4.66 -6.70 6.57
C ARG A 53 -5.84 -7.57 6.19
N LEU A 54 -6.90 -6.96 5.64
CA LEU A 54 -8.07 -7.71 5.18
C LEU A 54 -7.72 -8.67 4.03
N ILE A 55 -7.00 -8.18 3.03
CA ILE A 55 -6.56 -8.98 1.87
C ILE A 55 -5.54 -10.03 2.30
N GLY A 56 -4.55 -9.65 3.11
CA GLY A 56 -3.53 -10.56 3.63
C GLY A 56 -4.14 -11.74 4.38
N LYS A 57 -5.15 -11.47 5.23
CA LYS A 57 -5.88 -12.55 5.90
C LYS A 57 -6.57 -13.48 4.91
N LYS A 58 -7.36 -12.93 3.98
CA LYS A 58 -8.09 -13.74 2.98
C LYS A 58 -7.15 -14.50 2.03
N LEU A 59 -6.02 -13.90 1.68
CA LEU A 59 -5.00 -14.53 0.85
C LEU A 59 -4.35 -15.70 1.61
N GLY A 60 -4.00 -15.50 2.87
CA GLY A 60 -3.47 -16.55 3.73
C GLY A 60 -4.43 -17.72 3.91
N ASP A 61 -5.72 -17.42 4.17
CA ASP A 61 -6.77 -18.44 4.27
C ASP A 61 -6.89 -19.27 2.97
N LYS A 62 -6.74 -18.65 1.81
CA LYS A 62 -6.82 -19.34 0.50
C LYS A 62 -5.57 -20.13 0.14
N LEU A 63 -4.40 -19.62 0.47
CA LEU A 63 -3.12 -20.23 0.10
C LEU A 63 -2.60 -21.24 1.14
N GLY A 64 -3.23 -21.34 2.31
CA GLY A 64 -2.78 -22.22 3.40
C GLY A 64 -1.45 -21.76 4.03
N GLN A 65 -1.03 -20.51 3.81
CA GLN A 65 0.20 -19.95 4.37
C GLN A 65 -0.05 -18.57 4.97
N SER A 66 0.69 -18.23 6.02
CA SER A 66 0.55 -16.92 6.66
C SER A 66 0.99 -15.79 5.72
N VAL A 67 0.22 -14.69 5.73
CA VAL A 67 0.62 -13.42 5.10
C VAL A 67 0.98 -12.43 6.19
N VAL A 68 2.27 -12.10 6.29
CA VAL A 68 2.83 -11.19 7.29
C VAL A 68 2.78 -9.76 6.75
N ILE A 69 2.13 -8.85 7.47
CA ILE A 69 2.08 -7.43 7.11
C ILE A 69 3.33 -6.73 7.64
N ASP A 70 4.06 -6.07 6.73
CA ASP A 70 5.28 -5.32 7.03
C ASP A 70 5.09 -3.85 6.63
N ASN A 71 4.87 -2.97 7.61
CA ASN A 71 4.69 -1.54 7.38
C ASN A 71 6.05 -0.84 7.26
N ARG A 72 6.53 -0.59 6.02
CA ARG A 72 7.80 0.12 5.72
C ARG A 72 7.54 1.52 5.22
N ALA A 73 7.10 2.39 6.10
CA ALA A 73 6.84 3.79 5.78
C ALA A 73 8.13 4.60 5.58
N GLY A 74 8.04 5.70 4.84
CA GLY A 74 9.09 6.70 4.71
C GLY A 74 9.33 7.21 3.29
N ALA A 75 9.84 8.44 3.20
CA ALA A 75 10.16 9.14 1.97
C ALA A 75 9.02 9.14 0.91
N GLY A 76 7.75 9.28 1.35
CA GLY A 76 6.60 9.21 0.46
C GLY A 76 6.51 7.85 -0.26
N THR A 77 6.56 6.77 0.49
CA THR A 77 6.51 5.35 0.04
C THR A 77 7.80 4.78 -0.59
N VAL A 78 8.80 5.61 -0.88
CA VAL A 78 10.02 5.18 -1.60
C VAL A 78 10.77 4.07 -0.85
N ILE A 79 10.84 4.12 0.50
CA ILE A 79 11.57 3.11 1.29
C ILE A 79 10.95 1.72 1.11
N GLY A 80 9.66 1.59 1.34
CA GLY A 80 8.96 0.31 1.21
C GLY A 80 8.93 -0.21 -0.22
N ALA A 81 8.66 0.66 -1.20
CA ALA A 81 8.67 0.28 -2.60
C ALA A 81 10.05 -0.23 -3.06
N THR A 82 11.13 0.46 -2.66
CA THR A 82 12.50 0.04 -2.99
C THR A 82 12.85 -1.32 -2.38
N SER A 83 12.37 -1.60 -1.17
CA SER A 83 12.64 -2.89 -0.52
C SER A 83 12.04 -4.06 -1.30
N VAL A 84 10.85 -3.87 -1.87
CA VAL A 84 10.20 -4.90 -2.70
C VAL A 84 10.85 -4.98 -4.09
N ALA A 85 11.14 -3.83 -4.71
CA ALA A 85 11.83 -3.80 -6.00
C ALA A 85 13.19 -4.52 -6.02
N ARG A 86 13.82 -4.67 -4.84
CA ARG A 86 15.10 -5.38 -4.66
C ARG A 86 14.94 -6.78 -4.08
N ALA A 87 13.74 -7.22 -3.75
CA ALA A 87 13.49 -8.55 -3.23
C ALA A 87 13.62 -9.61 -4.35
N ALA A 88 13.81 -10.87 -3.96
CA ALA A 88 13.80 -11.97 -4.91
C ALA A 88 12.43 -12.05 -5.61
N PRO A 89 12.38 -12.27 -6.94
CA PRO A 89 11.12 -12.35 -7.69
C PRO A 89 10.49 -13.75 -7.57
N ASP A 90 10.40 -14.27 -6.34
CA ASP A 90 9.94 -15.62 -6.02
C ASP A 90 8.46 -15.67 -5.55
N GLY A 91 7.76 -14.54 -5.57
CA GLY A 91 6.37 -14.43 -5.17
C GLY A 91 6.15 -14.33 -3.64
N TYR A 92 7.20 -14.40 -2.81
CA TYR A 92 7.06 -14.33 -1.35
C TYR A 92 7.15 -12.92 -0.77
N THR A 93 7.48 -11.92 -1.60
CA THR A 93 7.48 -10.51 -1.18
C THR A 93 6.54 -9.72 -2.10
N LEU A 94 5.43 -9.27 -1.54
CA LEU A 94 4.41 -8.50 -2.24
C LEU A 94 4.43 -7.04 -1.81
N LEU A 95 4.05 -6.14 -2.71
CA LEU A 95 3.86 -4.72 -2.41
C LEU A 95 2.37 -4.38 -2.54
N MET A 96 1.80 -3.82 -1.48
CA MET A 96 0.50 -3.17 -1.55
C MET A 96 0.67 -1.67 -1.32
N SER A 97 0.47 -0.90 -2.37
CA SER A 97 0.70 0.54 -2.34
C SER A 97 -0.43 1.32 -3.04
N SER A 98 -0.21 2.59 -3.28
CA SER A 98 -1.17 3.51 -3.90
C SER A 98 -0.55 4.26 -5.08
N GLY A 99 -1.33 5.15 -5.70
CA GLY A 99 -0.83 6.08 -6.73
C GLY A 99 0.38 6.92 -6.30
N THR A 100 0.64 7.07 -5.01
CA THR A 100 1.87 7.71 -4.52
C THR A 100 3.12 7.04 -5.08
N THR A 101 3.20 5.71 -5.01
CA THR A 101 4.35 4.92 -5.47
C THR A 101 4.48 4.89 -7.00
N PHE A 102 3.36 4.69 -7.69
CA PHE A 102 3.38 4.35 -9.11
C PHE A 102 3.12 5.53 -10.05
N THR A 103 2.53 6.63 -9.52
CA THR A 103 2.11 7.78 -10.32
C THR A 103 2.76 9.08 -9.85
N VAL A 104 2.59 9.42 -8.55
CA VAL A 104 3.08 10.72 -8.04
C VAL A 104 4.59 10.75 -7.94
N ASN A 105 5.21 9.74 -7.31
CA ASN A 105 6.67 9.70 -7.17
C ASN A 105 7.42 9.82 -8.51
N PRO A 106 7.06 9.09 -9.58
CA PRO A 106 7.69 9.26 -10.88
C PRO A 106 7.52 10.66 -11.48
N ALA A 107 6.39 11.32 -11.21
CA ALA A 107 6.12 12.65 -11.75
C ALA A 107 6.86 13.78 -11.03
N VAL A 108 7.10 13.63 -9.71
CA VAL A 108 7.64 14.73 -8.88
C VAL A 108 9.10 14.53 -8.45
N ARG A 109 9.71 13.36 -8.70
CA ARG A 109 11.08 13.04 -8.29
C ARG A 109 11.96 12.83 -9.50
N ALA A 110 13.04 13.62 -9.61
CA ALA A 110 14.01 13.48 -10.68
C ALA A 110 14.76 12.13 -10.68
N LYS A 111 14.90 11.49 -9.51
CA LYS A 111 15.54 10.17 -9.35
C LYS A 111 14.75 9.31 -8.39
N LEU A 112 14.44 8.09 -8.82
CA LEU A 112 13.84 7.04 -7.99
C LEU A 112 14.77 5.83 -7.95
N PRO A 113 14.87 5.14 -6.80
CA PRO A 113 15.68 3.92 -6.69
C PRO A 113 14.96 2.66 -7.22
N TYR A 114 13.81 2.83 -7.86
CA TYR A 114 13.02 1.80 -8.55
C TYR A 114 12.39 2.38 -9.82
N ASP A 115 12.11 1.52 -10.78
CA ASP A 115 11.28 1.83 -11.94
C ASP A 115 9.82 1.43 -11.64
N PRO A 116 8.83 2.33 -11.74
CA PRO A 116 7.45 2.03 -11.37
C PRO A 116 6.77 0.98 -12.26
N VAL A 117 7.31 0.72 -13.43
CA VAL A 117 6.77 -0.25 -14.40
C VAL A 117 7.60 -1.53 -14.43
N LYS A 118 8.95 -1.41 -14.48
CA LYS A 118 9.85 -2.56 -14.71
C LYS A 118 10.30 -3.28 -13.43
N SER A 119 10.22 -2.60 -12.27
CA SER A 119 10.69 -3.20 -11.01
C SER A 119 9.63 -4.04 -10.29
N PHE A 120 8.43 -4.15 -10.84
CA PHE A 120 7.32 -4.86 -10.22
C PHE A 120 6.53 -5.65 -11.26
N GLU A 121 6.04 -6.82 -10.85
CA GLU A 121 5.04 -7.58 -11.60
C GLU A 121 3.65 -7.25 -11.06
N PRO A 122 2.76 -6.57 -11.82
CA PRO A 122 1.47 -6.13 -11.32
C PRO A 122 0.49 -7.30 -11.20
N ILE A 123 -0.10 -7.48 -10.01
CA ILE A 123 -1.11 -8.51 -9.76
C ILE A 123 -2.52 -7.96 -10.04
N GLY A 124 -2.82 -6.76 -9.56
CA GLY A 124 -4.13 -6.15 -9.78
C GLY A 124 -4.43 -4.94 -8.88
N ILE A 125 -5.59 -4.34 -9.11
CA ILE A 125 -6.12 -3.24 -8.29
C ILE A 125 -7.01 -3.84 -7.20
N THR A 126 -6.63 -3.65 -5.94
CA THR A 126 -7.34 -4.19 -4.79
C THR A 126 -8.52 -3.33 -4.34
N GLY A 127 -8.53 -2.05 -4.71
CA GLY A 127 -9.62 -1.13 -4.39
C GLY A 127 -9.34 0.29 -4.88
N ARG A 128 -10.37 1.13 -4.85
CA ARG A 128 -10.28 2.55 -5.15
C ARG A 128 -10.88 3.34 -4.00
N THR A 129 -10.27 4.47 -3.64
CA THR A 129 -10.80 5.41 -2.67
C THR A 129 -10.56 6.83 -3.14
N GLY A 130 -11.52 7.72 -2.86
CA GLY A 130 -11.32 9.15 -3.06
C GLY A 130 -10.50 9.76 -1.95
N LEU A 131 -9.94 10.93 -2.24
CA LEU A 131 -9.43 11.84 -1.23
C LEU A 131 -10.50 12.85 -0.85
N ILE A 132 -10.47 13.29 0.39
CA ILE A 132 -11.42 14.22 0.96
C ILE A 132 -10.68 15.31 1.73
N LEU A 133 -11.07 16.56 1.49
CA LEU A 133 -10.65 17.68 2.30
C LEU A 133 -11.55 17.73 3.55
N LEU A 134 -10.92 17.64 4.70
CA LEU A 134 -11.57 17.61 6.01
C LEU A 134 -11.22 18.85 6.80
N ALA A 135 -12.15 19.28 7.65
CA ALA A 135 -11.94 20.33 8.63
C ALA A 135 -12.19 19.80 10.05
N ASN A 136 -11.43 20.33 11.02
CA ASN A 136 -11.77 20.18 12.43
C ASN A 136 -13.17 20.76 12.69
N LYS A 137 -13.92 20.19 13.65
CA LYS A 137 -15.31 20.56 13.96
C LYS A 137 -15.48 22.04 14.32
N ASP A 138 -14.44 22.67 14.90
CA ASP A 138 -14.50 24.05 15.41
C ASP A 138 -14.13 25.10 14.34
N VAL A 139 -13.66 24.67 13.16
CA VAL A 139 -13.41 25.58 12.02
C VAL A 139 -14.74 26.19 11.53
N PRO A 140 -14.85 27.50 11.33
CA PRO A 140 -16.08 28.16 10.88
C PRO A 140 -16.28 28.03 9.36
N ALA A 141 -16.20 26.81 8.84
CA ALA A 141 -16.51 26.43 7.47
C ALA A 141 -17.14 25.03 7.47
N SER A 142 -18.21 24.83 6.71
CA SER A 142 -18.94 23.56 6.61
C SER A 142 -19.08 23.09 5.16
N ASP A 143 -18.69 23.91 4.19
CA ASP A 143 -18.72 23.60 2.77
C ASP A 143 -17.54 24.25 2.05
N LEU A 144 -17.38 23.91 0.77
CA LEU A 144 -16.29 24.37 -0.07
C LEU A 144 -16.27 25.90 -0.25
N LYS A 145 -17.44 26.53 -0.37
CA LYS A 145 -17.54 27.97 -0.56
C LYS A 145 -17.07 28.72 0.67
N GLN A 146 -17.52 28.29 1.84
CA GLN A 146 -17.10 28.85 3.14
C GLN A 146 -15.61 28.63 3.39
N PHE A 147 -15.08 27.44 3.08
CA PHE A 147 -13.66 27.14 3.17
C PHE A 147 -12.82 28.11 2.32
N VAL A 148 -13.17 28.25 1.04
CA VAL A 148 -12.45 29.16 0.13
C VAL A 148 -12.49 30.60 0.62
N ALA A 149 -13.66 31.09 1.06
CA ALA A 149 -13.80 32.43 1.61
C ALA A 149 -12.95 32.63 2.88
N LEU A 150 -12.97 31.64 3.78
CA LEU A 150 -12.24 31.66 5.05
C LEU A 150 -10.71 31.74 4.82
N VAL A 151 -10.18 30.90 3.94
CA VAL A 151 -8.74 30.87 3.65
C VAL A 151 -8.29 32.12 2.88
N LYS A 152 -9.11 32.63 1.95
CA LYS A 152 -8.81 33.88 1.23
C LYS A 152 -8.78 35.10 2.15
N ALA A 153 -9.64 35.14 3.17
CA ALA A 153 -9.67 36.24 4.12
C ALA A 153 -8.46 36.27 5.06
N ALA A 154 -7.77 35.15 5.27
CA ALA A 154 -6.60 35.08 6.14
C ALA A 154 -5.61 33.99 5.65
N PRO A 155 -4.90 34.24 4.55
CA PRO A 155 -4.12 33.21 3.85
C PRO A 155 -2.98 32.61 4.68
N ASP A 156 -2.36 33.38 5.58
CA ASP A 156 -1.23 32.92 6.39
C ASP A 156 -1.66 32.26 7.73
N LYS A 157 -2.96 32.22 7.99
CA LYS A 157 -3.52 31.72 9.26
C LYS A 157 -3.72 30.22 9.27
N TYR A 158 -3.95 29.62 8.10
CA TYR A 158 -4.40 28.24 8.01
C TYR A 158 -3.34 27.32 7.45
N SER A 159 -3.35 26.07 7.96
CA SER A 159 -2.52 24.98 7.49
C SER A 159 -3.37 23.76 7.16
N TYR A 160 -2.79 22.83 6.39
CA TYR A 160 -3.40 21.55 6.13
C TYR A 160 -2.41 20.41 6.31
N GLY A 161 -2.89 19.31 6.85
CA GLY A 161 -2.13 18.06 6.98
C GLY A 161 -2.20 17.19 5.72
N SER A 162 -1.16 16.41 5.48
CA SER A 162 -1.13 15.37 4.46
C SER A 162 -0.44 14.11 4.99
N PHE A 163 -0.45 13.02 4.20
CA PHE A 163 0.31 11.78 4.52
C PHE A 163 1.82 11.95 4.44
N GLY A 164 2.30 13.14 4.07
CA GLY A 164 3.71 13.48 3.93
C GLY A 164 4.05 14.04 2.55
N THR A 165 5.27 14.56 2.45
CA THR A 165 5.79 15.17 1.24
C THR A 165 5.87 14.15 0.08
N GLY A 166 5.37 14.54 -1.09
CA GLY A 166 5.36 13.72 -2.30
C GLY A 166 4.30 12.63 -2.31
N THR A 167 3.26 12.72 -1.46
CA THR A 167 2.15 11.77 -1.46
C THR A 167 0.96 12.26 -2.28
N THR A 168 0.06 11.33 -2.66
CA THR A 168 -1.20 11.67 -3.32
C THR A 168 -2.04 12.66 -2.55
N SER A 169 -2.00 12.60 -1.22
CA SER A 169 -2.72 13.51 -0.32
C SER A 169 -2.20 14.95 -0.45
N GLN A 170 -0.89 15.16 -0.41
CA GLN A 170 -0.30 16.45 -0.68
C GLN A 170 -0.62 16.92 -2.09
N PHE A 171 -0.37 16.07 -3.08
CA PHE A 171 -0.56 16.43 -4.50
C PHE A 171 -2.00 16.89 -4.78
N ALA A 172 -2.99 16.17 -4.27
CA ALA A 172 -4.39 16.55 -4.43
C ALA A 172 -4.73 17.88 -3.73
N GLY A 173 -4.20 18.09 -2.51
CA GLY A 173 -4.35 19.36 -1.80
C GLY A 173 -3.75 20.52 -2.58
N GLU A 174 -2.48 20.41 -2.99
CA GLU A 174 -1.78 21.46 -3.73
C GLU A 174 -2.47 21.80 -5.07
N MET A 175 -2.89 20.77 -5.82
CA MET A 175 -3.65 20.99 -7.06
C MET A 175 -4.92 21.80 -6.83
N PHE A 176 -5.68 21.42 -5.80
CA PHE A 176 -6.92 22.12 -5.46
C PHE A 176 -6.65 23.54 -4.99
N PHE A 177 -5.72 23.75 -4.06
CA PHE A 177 -5.43 25.09 -3.51
C PHE A 177 -4.88 26.01 -4.58
N HIS A 178 -4.00 25.51 -5.45
CA HIS A 178 -3.51 26.28 -6.60
C HIS A 178 -4.64 26.68 -7.55
N ALA A 179 -5.52 25.74 -7.92
CA ALA A 179 -6.66 26.02 -8.81
C ALA A 179 -7.65 27.02 -8.20
N ALA A 180 -7.82 27.01 -6.88
CA ALA A 180 -8.69 27.93 -6.13
C ALA A 180 -8.02 29.29 -5.82
N GLY A 181 -6.75 29.46 -6.13
CA GLY A 181 -5.96 30.66 -5.80
C GLY A 181 -5.77 30.83 -4.30
N LEU A 182 -5.60 29.73 -3.56
CA LEU A 182 -5.43 29.73 -2.12
C LEU A 182 -3.97 29.57 -1.74
N LYS A 183 -3.54 30.28 -0.70
CA LYS A 183 -2.27 30.07 0.00
C LYS A 183 -2.58 29.45 1.34
N ILE A 184 -2.06 28.24 1.58
CA ILE A 184 -2.27 27.48 2.81
C ILE A 184 -1.00 26.70 3.13
N GLN A 185 -0.57 26.71 4.38
CA GLN A 185 0.69 26.07 4.78
C GLN A 185 0.53 24.55 4.82
N HIS A 186 1.44 23.84 4.16
CA HIS A 186 1.49 22.39 4.22
C HIS A 186 2.21 21.87 5.48
N VAL A 187 1.58 20.93 6.18
CA VAL A 187 2.15 20.19 7.33
C VAL A 187 2.25 18.72 6.98
N PRO A 188 3.46 18.21 6.66
CA PRO A 188 3.63 16.81 6.28
C PRO A 188 3.64 15.90 7.52
N TYR A 189 2.76 14.90 7.53
CA TYR A 189 2.73 13.83 8.52
C TYR A 189 3.35 12.53 7.98
N LYS A 190 3.62 11.58 8.87
CA LYS A 190 4.06 10.23 8.49
C LYS A 190 2.86 9.30 8.22
N GLY A 191 1.86 9.77 7.43
CA GLY A 191 0.67 8.99 7.07
C GLY A 191 -0.64 9.57 7.62
N SER A 192 -1.75 8.85 7.35
CA SER A 192 -3.11 9.27 7.69
C SER A 192 -3.37 9.34 9.20
N ALA A 193 -2.98 8.31 9.96
CA ALA A 193 -3.33 8.22 11.38
C ALA A 193 -2.84 9.42 12.22
N PRO A 194 -1.55 9.84 12.18
CA PRO A 194 -1.11 11.02 12.95
C PRO A 194 -1.75 12.32 12.44
N ALA A 195 -2.00 12.50 11.13
CA ALA A 195 -2.68 13.67 10.61
C ALA A 195 -4.14 13.75 11.13
N MET A 196 -4.84 12.62 11.17
CA MET A 196 -6.20 12.53 11.70
C MET A 196 -6.24 12.82 13.20
N THR A 197 -5.26 12.34 13.96
CA THR A 197 -5.15 12.61 15.40
C THR A 197 -5.04 14.12 15.66
N ASP A 198 -4.15 14.80 14.93
CA ASP A 198 -3.95 16.25 15.08
C ASP A 198 -5.14 17.06 14.56
N LEU A 199 -5.83 16.59 13.51
CA LEU A 199 -7.10 17.20 13.06
C LEU A 199 -8.16 17.11 14.15
N LEU A 200 -8.35 15.93 14.74
CA LEU A 200 -9.32 15.71 15.82
C LEU A 200 -9.00 16.55 17.06
N GLY A 201 -7.72 16.65 17.39
CA GLY A 201 -7.21 17.45 18.51
C GLY A 201 -7.16 18.97 18.24
N GLY A 202 -7.52 19.43 17.04
CA GLY A 202 -7.49 20.85 16.67
C GLY A 202 -6.08 21.44 16.49
N GLN A 203 -5.04 20.60 16.44
CA GLN A 203 -3.66 21.04 16.20
C GLN A 203 -3.46 21.54 14.76
N ILE A 204 -4.19 20.96 13.81
CA ILE A 204 -4.33 21.45 12.44
C ILE A 204 -5.81 21.67 12.11
N PRO A 205 -6.14 22.76 11.39
CA PRO A 205 -7.53 23.05 11.04
C PRO A 205 -8.08 22.18 9.90
N PHE A 206 -7.21 21.72 8.99
CA PHE A 206 -7.59 20.96 7.80
C PHE A 206 -6.64 19.79 7.55
N THR A 207 -7.14 18.77 6.87
CA THR A 207 -6.30 17.70 6.29
C THR A 207 -6.91 17.16 5.00
N VAL A 208 -6.06 16.65 4.11
CA VAL A 208 -6.49 15.85 2.96
C VAL A 208 -6.25 14.39 3.28
N ASP A 209 -7.32 13.59 3.36
CA ASP A 209 -7.24 12.17 3.73
C ASP A 209 -8.06 11.31 2.77
N THR A 210 -8.06 10.01 2.96
CA THR A 210 -8.94 9.07 2.23
C THR A 210 -10.35 9.10 2.82
N VAL A 211 -11.37 8.94 1.97
CA VAL A 211 -12.76 8.83 2.42
C VAL A 211 -12.93 7.69 3.43
N SER A 212 -12.26 6.56 3.20
CA SER A 212 -12.34 5.39 4.09
C SER A 212 -11.80 5.63 5.50
N ALA A 213 -10.72 6.42 5.64
CA ALA A 213 -10.20 6.79 6.96
C ALA A 213 -11.05 7.85 7.65
N ALA A 214 -11.66 8.76 6.87
CA ALA A 214 -12.49 9.85 7.40
C ALA A 214 -13.87 9.37 7.87
N LEU A 215 -14.45 8.36 7.23
CA LEU A 215 -15.85 7.98 7.40
C LEU A 215 -16.29 7.70 8.85
N PRO A 216 -15.53 6.98 9.69
CA PRO A 216 -15.91 6.79 11.10
C PRO A 216 -16.00 8.11 11.86
N GLN A 217 -15.04 9.03 11.68
CA GLN A 217 -14.98 10.30 12.38
C GLN A 217 -16.06 11.28 11.91
N LEU A 218 -16.44 11.21 10.62
CA LEU A 218 -17.55 11.95 10.05
C LEU A 218 -18.89 11.48 10.63
N LYS A 219 -19.10 10.17 10.75
CA LYS A 219 -20.32 9.61 11.37
C LYS A 219 -20.47 10.00 12.83
N ASP A 220 -19.37 10.13 13.55
CA ASP A 220 -19.33 10.56 14.94
C ASP A 220 -19.45 12.08 15.11
N GLY A 221 -19.51 12.85 14.02
CA GLY A 221 -19.59 14.33 14.07
C GLY A 221 -18.32 15.02 14.59
N LYS A 222 -17.19 14.33 14.63
CA LYS A 222 -15.93 14.84 15.19
C LYS A 222 -15.16 15.74 14.24
N ILE A 223 -15.42 15.62 12.94
CA ILE A 223 -14.84 16.40 11.85
C ILE A 223 -15.90 16.75 10.81
N LYS A 224 -15.57 17.67 9.90
CA LYS A 224 -16.43 18.08 8.79
C LYS A 224 -15.82 17.73 7.45
N ALA A 225 -16.65 17.26 6.52
CA ALA A 225 -16.28 17.06 5.12
C ALA A 225 -16.46 18.38 4.35
N ILE A 226 -15.42 18.84 3.66
CA ILE A 226 -15.46 20.08 2.88
C ILE A 226 -15.64 19.77 1.39
N ALA A 227 -14.85 18.84 0.84
CA ALA A 227 -14.90 18.43 -0.55
C ALA A 227 -14.30 17.05 -0.76
N VAL A 228 -14.71 16.35 -1.81
CA VAL A 228 -14.15 15.05 -2.23
C VAL A 228 -13.62 15.14 -3.66
N THR A 229 -12.59 14.34 -3.96
CA THR A 229 -11.96 14.30 -5.29
C THR A 229 -12.64 13.35 -6.28
N LEU A 230 -13.55 12.50 -5.82
CA LEU A 230 -14.34 11.61 -6.67
C LEU A 230 -15.72 12.21 -6.96
N SER A 231 -16.17 12.06 -8.21
CA SER A 231 -17.57 12.31 -8.55
C SER A 231 -18.47 11.29 -7.83
N LEU A 232 -19.54 11.76 -7.19
CA LEU A 232 -20.56 10.94 -6.53
C LEU A 232 -21.36 10.05 -7.51
N ILE A 233 -21.17 10.24 -8.81
CA ILE A 233 -21.87 9.47 -9.89
C ILE A 233 -21.38 8.02 -9.97
N HIS A 234 -20.31 7.67 -9.26
CA HIS A 234 -19.68 6.34 -9.31
C HIS A 234 -19.74 5.57 -7.98
N ILE A 235 -20.63 5.97 -7.09
CA ILE A 235 -20.92 5.25 -5.83
C ILE A 235 -22.23 4.50 -5.95
#